data_609755f3092e9b7bde4307213a8b35c3
#
_entry.id   609755f3092e9b7bde4307213a8b35c3
#
_cell.length_a   1.000
_cell.length_b   1.000
_cell.length_c   1.000
_cell.angle_alpha   90.00
_cell.angle_beta   90.00
_cell.angle_gamma   90.00
#
_symmetry.space_group_name_H-M   'P 1'
#
loop_
_entity.id
_entity.type
_entity.pdbx_description
1 polymer ?
#
loop_
_entity_poly.entity_id
_entity_poly.type
_entity_poly.pdbx_seq_one_letter_code
_entity_poly.pdbx_strand_id
1 'polypeptide(L)'
;MVRRWGWAVGAAWLVDVLVLVKFPVLGVCVRLVPGVVYLAGVEGGPEVGATCGGLGGGLLWICGGSASQMAILALLGGMAGEVVHKNASKWGKWLASIPLLVGAEALVVGVHWLGGVALAESVWLAGMEVGLEIVVTMLLCIWKRK
;
A
#
# COMPACT_ATOMS: atom_id res chain seq x y z
N MET A 1 11.80 14.31 7.16
CA MET A 1 10.56 13.51 7.04
C MET A 1 10.82 12.17 6.36
N VAL A 2 11.44 12.11 5.21
CA VAL A 2 11.73 10.85 4.46
C VAL A 2 12.40 9.79 5.35
N ARG A 3 13.42 10.15 6.14
CA ARG A 3 14.11 9.21 7.03
C ARG A 3 13.19 8.51 8.05
N ARG A 4 12.25 9.26 8.66
CA ARG A 4 11.30 8.71 9.63
C ARG A 4 10.34 7.72 8.97
N TRP A 5 9.81 8.07 7.81
CA TRP A 5 8.90 7.23 7.05
C TRP A 5 9.61 6.04 6.41
N GLY A 6 10.86 6.20 6.00
CA GLY A 6 11.69 5.09 5.52
C GLY A 6 11.86 3.98 6.57
N TRP A 7 12.10 4.34 7.82
CA TRP A 7 12.12 3.37 8.93
C TRP A 7 10.76 2.71 9.16
N ALA A 8 9.66 3.46 9.06
CA ALA A 8 8.31 2.90 9.20
C ALA A 8 8.00 1.90 8.08
N VAL A 9 8.38 2.20 6.84
CA VAL A 9 8.24 1.27 5.70
C VAL A 9 9.11 0.02 5.90
N GLY A 10 10.34 0.17 6.34
CA GLY A 10 11.22 -0.97 6.64
C GLY A 10 10.68 -1.86 7.75
N ALA A 11 10.15 -1.26 8.82
CA ALA A 11 9.50 -2.00 9.90
C ALA A 11 8.23 -2.72 9.43
N ALA A 12 7.38 -2.06 8.65
CA ALA A 12 6.19 -2.66 8.07
C ALA A 12 6.54 -3.85 7.17
N TRP A 13 7.56 -3.70 6.32
CA TRP A 13 8.06 -4.77 5.48
C TRP A 13 8.57 -5.96 6.29
N LEU A 14 9.32 -5.72 7.36
CA LEU A 14 9.77 -6.81 8.25
C LEU A 14 8.60 -7.56 8.88
N VAL A 15 7.57 -6.86 9.32
CA VAL A 15 6.34 -7.48 9.86
C VAL A 15 5.62 -8.27 8.76
N ASP A 16 5.49 -7.72 7.57
CA ASP A 16 4.87 -8.40 6.43
C ASP A 16 5.59 -9.72 6.13
N VAL A 17 6.91 -9.69 6.02
CA VAL A 17 7.71 -10.88 5.65
C VAL A 17 7.80 -11.91 6.78
N LEU A 18 8.02 -11.46 8.02
CA LEU A 18 8.28 -12.38 9.14
C LEU A 18 7.02 -12.93 9.79
N VAL A 19 5.93 -12.17 9.78
CA VAL A 19 4.70 -12.51 10.51
C VAL A 19 3.54 -12.77 9.55
N LEU A 20 3.17 -11.79 8.74
CA LEU A 20 1.92 -11.84 7.98
C LEU A 20 1.95 -12.84 6.82
N VAL A 21 3.11 -13.07 6.20
CA VAL A 21 3.26 -14.13 5.19
C VAL A 21 3.07 -15.53 5.78
N LYS A 22 3.41 -15.71 7.06
CA LYS A 22 3.27 -17.01 7.75
C LYS A 22 1.86 -17.26 8.29
N PHE A 23 1.08 -16.20 8.50
CA PHE A 23 -0.26 -16.27 9.07
C PHE A 23 -1.27 -15.59 8.15
N PRO A 24 -1.62 -16.22 7.01
CA PRO A 24 -2.59 -15.63 6.11
C PRO A 24 -3.97 -15.55 6.78
N VAL A 25 -4.61 -14.41 6.69
CA VAL A 25 -5.98 -14.19 7.16
C VAL A 25 -6.93 -14.56 6.03
N LEU A 26 -7.81 -15.54 6.26
CA LEU A 26 -8.75 -16.04 5.25
C LEU A 26 -8.08 -16.53 3.94
N GLY A 27 -6.83 -17.01 4.03
CA GLY A 27 -6.08 -17.45 2.86
C GLY A 27 -5.38 -16.33 2.07
N VAL A 28 -5.43 -15.11 2.56
CA VAL A 28 -4.83 -13.93 1.92
C VAL A 28 -3.75 -13.34 2.82
N CYS A 29 -2.61 -12.97 2.22
CA CYS A 29 -1.54 -12.30 2.94
C CYS A 29 -1.87 -10.82 3.10
N VAL A 30 -2.10 -10.40 4.35
CA VAL A 30 -2.27 -8.98 4.69
C VAL A 30 -0.93 -8.28 4.53
N ARG A 31 -0.93 -7.10 3.89
CA ARG A 31 0.27 -6.28 3.70
C ARG A 31 0.12 -4.94 4.41
N LEU A 32 1.11 -4.58 5.21
CA LEU A 32 1.17 -3.29 5.90
C LEU A 32 1.84 -2.20 5.04
N VAL A 33 2.73 -2.62 4.14
CA VAL A 33 3.52 -1.69 3.33
C VAL A 33 2.67 -0.69 2.55
N PRO A 34 1.60 -1.07 1.81
CA PRO A 34 0.78 -0.11 1.09
C PRO A 34 0.12 0.94 2.00
N GLY A 35 -0.38 0.52 3.17
CA GLY A 35 -0.97 1.41 4.16
C GLY A 35 0.03 2.43 4.72
N VAL A 36 1.24 2.00 5.03
CA VAL A 36 2.31 2.89 5.52
C VAL A 36 2.78 3.84 4.43
N VAL A 37 2.89 3.39 3.18
CA VAL A 37 3.22 4.23 2.00
C VAL A 37 2.15 5.29 1.78
N TYR A 38 0.86 4.91 1.85
CA TYR A 38 -0.25 5.85 1.77
C TYR A 38 -0.13 6.95 2.84
N LEU A 39 0.07 6.57 4.11
CA LEU A 39 0.24 7.52 5.21
C LEU A 39 1.46 8.42 5.02
N ALA A 40 2.57 7.89 4.52
CA ALA A 40 3.76 8.68 4.22
C ALA A 40 3.46 9.77 3.18
N GLY A 41 2.67 9.45 2.15
CA GLY A 41 2.19 10.42 1.17
C GLY A 41 1.27 11.47 1.77
N VAL A 42 0.26 11.05 2.52
CA VAL A 42 -0.73 11.94 3.15
C VAL A 42 -0.08 12.95 4.12
N GLU A 43 0.93 12.54 4.86
CA GLU A 43 1.57 13.40 5.86
C GLU A 43 2.82 14.12 5.36
N GLY A 44 3.61 13.42 4.56
CA GLY A 44 4.89 13.94 4.08
C GLY A 44 4.83 14.64 2.73
N GLY A 45 3.71 14.50 2.02
CA GLY A 45 3.54 15.04 0.67
C GLY A 45 3.99 14.05 -0.42
N PRO A 46 3.84 14.45 -1.71
CA PRO A 46 4.03 13.55 -2.84
C PRO A 46 5.45 13.00 -2.97
N GLU A 47 6.47 13.80 -2.68
CA GLU A 47 7.87 13.38 -2.76
C GLU A 47 8.20 12.30 -1.73
N VAL A 48 7.74 12.50 -0.47
CA VAL A 48 7.94 11.53 0.60
C VAL A 48 7.18 10.25 0.33
N GLY A 49 5.92 10.37 -0.13
CA GLY A 49 5.09 9.23 -0.48
C GLY A 49 5.68 8.40 -1.62
N ALA A 50 6.09 9.04 -2.71
CA ALA A 50 6.70 8.36 -3.87
C ALA A 50 8.03 7.69 -3.49
N THR A 51 8.89 8.36 -2.71
CA THR A 51 10.16 7.79 -2.26
C THR A 51 9.93 6.58 -1.34
N CYS A 52 9.00 6.68 -0.39
CA CYS A 52 8.65 5.57 0.50
C CYS A 52 8.00 4.41 -0.25
N GLY A 53 7.17 4.71 -1.27
CA GLY A 53 6.58 3.70 -2.14
C GLY A 53 7.63 2.97 -2.97
N GLY A 54 8.59 3.69 -3.52
CA GLY A 54 9.73 3.12 -4.23
C GLY A 54 10.59 2.22 -3.33
N LEU A 55 10.87 2.66 -2.10
CA LEU A 55 11.60 1.85 -1.11
C LEU A 55 10.82 0.59 -0.72
N GLY A 56 9.53 0.73 -0.38
CA GLY A 56 8.68 -0.40 -0.01
C GLY A 56 8.53 -1.42 -1.13
N GLY A 57 8.30 -0.94 -2.36
CA GLY A 57 8.23 -1.79 -3.53
C GLY A 57 9.55 -2.47 -3.88
N GLY A 58 10.68 -1.77 -3.71
CA GLY A 58 12.01 -2.33 -3.87
C GLY A 58 12.30 -3.45 -2.87
N LEU A 59 11.91 -3.28 -1.60
CA LEU A 59 12.01 -4.32 -0.58
C LEU A 59 11.14 -5.54 -0.90
N LEU A 60 9.92 -5.32 -1.38
CA LEU A 60 9.04 -6.41 -1.84
C LEU A 60 9.62 -7.12 -3.06
N TRP A 61 10.24 -6.41 -3.98
CA TRP A 61 10.90 -6.99 -5.16
C TRP A 61 12.05 -7.93 -4.77
N ILE A 62 12.88 -7.54 -3.81
CA ILE A 62 13.96 -8.41 -3.28
C ILE A 62 13.40 -9.71 -2.70
N CYS A 63 12.17 -9.69 -2.16
CA CYS A 63 11.49 -10.87 -1.62
C CYS A 63 10.69 -11.68 -2.66
N GLY A 64 10.91 -11.45 -3.95
CA GLY A 64 10.25 -12.20 -5.03
C GLY A 64 9.01 -11.51 -5.60
N GLY A 65 8.74 -10.27 -5.22
CA GLY A 65 7.73 -9.43 -5.87
C GLY A 65 8.14 -9.00 -7.28
N SER A 66 7.28 -8.24 -7.96
CA SER A 66 7.54 -7.72 -9.30
C SER A 66 8.03 -6.28 -9.30
N ALA A 67 8.82 -5.89 -10.30
CA ALA A 67 9.24 -4.50 -10.50
C ALA A 67 8.03 -3.55 -10.71
N SER A 68 6.92 -4.05 -11.25
CA SER A 68 5.67 -3.30 -11.38
C SER A 68 5.08 -2.89 -10.02
N GLN A 69 5.22 -3.70 -8.99
CA GLN A 69 4.78 -3.35 -7.64
C GLN A 69 5.53 -2.15 -7.07
N MET A 70 6.82 -2.02 -7.39
CA MET A 70 7.61 -0.85 -7.00
C MET A 70 7.03 0.44 -7.63
N ALA A 71 6.73 0.40 -8.93
CA ALA A 71 6.13 1.55 -9.62
C ALA A 71 4.73 1.89 -9.09
N ILE A 72 3.90 0.87 -8.85
CA ILE A 72 2.54 1.03 -8.34
C ILE A 72 2.55 1.63 -6.93
N LEU A 73 3.42 1.16 -6.04
CA LEU A 73 3.54 1.71 -4.68
C LEU A 73 4.10 3.14 -4.68
N ALA A 74 5.04 3.45 -5.57
CA ALA A 74 5.54 4.82 -5.73
C ALA A 74 4.43 5.76 -6.24
N LEU A 75 3.61 5.30 -7.18
CA LEU A 75 2.43 6.01 -7.67
C LEU A 75 1.39 6.24 -6.55
N LEU A 76 1.06 5.19 -5.80
CA LEU A 76 0.13 5.26 -4.66
C LEU A 76 0.56 6.33 -3.66
N GLY A 77 1.82 6.29 -3.23
CA GLY A 77 2.37 7.26 -2.28
C GLY A 77 2.39 8.68 -2.82
N GLY A 78 2.80 8.85 -4.08
CA GLY A 78 2.81 10.15 -4.76
C GLY A 78 1.41 10.75 -4.91
N MET A 79 0.44 9.97 -5.37
CA MET A 79 -0.95 10.39 -5.52
C MET A 79 -1.60 10.70 -4.17
N ALA A 80 -1.35 9.89 -3.14
CA ALA A 80 -1.82 10.17 -1.79
C ALA A 80 -1.31 11.53 -1.29
N GLY A 81 -0.04 11.84 -1.56
CA GLY A 81 0.54 13.14 -1.24
C GLY A 81 -0.06 14.29 -2.04
N GLU A 82 -0.22 14.14 -3.35
CA GLU A 82 -0.72 15.21 -4.21
C GLU A 82 -2.20 15.52 -3.95
N VAL A 83 -3.03 14.48 -3.89
CA VAL A 83 -4.49 14.64 -3.80
C VAL A 83 -4.96 14.88 -2.38
N VAL A 84 -4.39 14.15 -1.41
CA VAL A 84 -4.93 14.09 -0.04
C VAL A 84 -4.22 15.05 0.90
N HIS A 85 -2.90 15.21 0.79
CA HIS A 85 -2.13 16.08 1.67
C HIS A 85 -2.57 17.54 1.58
N LYS A 86 -2.84 18.01 0.37
CA LYS A 86 -3.21 19.42 0.11
C LYS A 86 -4.68 19.73 0.32
N ASN A 87 -5.58 18.79 0.02
CA ASN A 87 -7.00 19.09 -0.22
C ASN A 87 -7.98 18.46 0.78
N ALA A 88 -7.55 17.51 1.63
CA ALA A 88 -8.52 16.75 2.39
C ALA A 88 -8.69 17.21 3.84
N SER A 89 -9.96 17.35 4.25
CA SER A 89 -10.35 17.39 5.66
C SER A 89 -9.92 16.10 6.38
N LYS A 90 -9.96 16.12 7.72
CA LYS A 90 -9.58 14.93 8.53
C LYS A 90 -10.32 13.65 8.15
N TRP A 91 -11.58 13.75 7.75
CA TRP A 91 -12.41 12.65 7.26
C TRP A 91 -12.12 12.30 5.80
N GLY A 92 -11.86 13.30 4.95
CA GLY A 92 -11.51 13.10 3.56
C GLY A 92 -10.24 12.29 3.35
N LYS A 93 -9.27 12.38 4.28
CA LYS A 93 -8.03 11.59 4.24
C LYS A 93 -8.28 10.08 4.33
N TRP A 94 -9.31 9.66 5.03
CA TRP A 94 -9.66 8.25 5.16
C TRP A 94 -10.46 7.74 3.96
N LEU A 95 -11.47 8.51 3.57
CA LEU A 95 -12.28 8.15 2.42
C LEU A 95 -11.46 8.08 1.13
N ALA A 96 -10.44 8.93 0.99
CA ALA A 96 -9.54 8.91 -0.15
C ALA A 96 -8.61 7.69 -0.18
N SER A 97 -8.37 7.01 0.95
CA SER A 97 -7.59 5.76 0.96
C SER A 97 -8.27 4.64 0.17
N ILE A 98 -9.60 4.58 0.21
CA ILE A 98 -10.37 3.53 -0.46
C ILE A 98 -10.12 3.53 -1.98
N PRO A 99 -10.42 4.60 -2.73
CA PRO A 99 -10.22 4.59 -4.18
C PRO A 99 -8.74 4.48 -4.57
N LEU A 100 -7.82 4.99 -3.78
CA LEU A 100 -6.39 4.91 -4.09
C LEU A 100 -5.84 3.49 -3.91
N LEU A 101 -6.20 2.79 -2.83
CA LEU A 101 -5.82 1.40 -2.62
C LEU A 101 -6.49 0.47 -3.63
N VAL A 102 -7.79 0.65 -3.89
CA VAL A 102 -8.51 -0.09 -4.95
C VAL A 102 -7.87 0.13 -6.31
N GLY A 103 -7.51 1.37 -6.64
CA GLY A 103 -6.84 1.71 -7.89
C GLY A 103 -5.44 1.06 -8.02
N ALA A 104 -4.66 1.05 -6.95
CA ALA A 104 -3.35 0.41 -6.92
C ALA A 104 -3.47 -1.11 -7.17
N GLU A 105 -4.39 -1.78 -6.48
CA GLU A 105 -4.62 -3.22 -6.68
C GLU A 105 -5.21 -3.54 -8.06
N ALA A 106 -6.11 -2.71 -8.59
CA ALA A 106 -6.59 -2.86 -9.95
C ALA A 106 -5.45 -2.81 -10.99
N LEU A 107 -4.44 -1.97 -10.76
CA LEU A 107 -3.23 -1.93 -11.59
C LEU A 107 -2.41 -3.22 -11.45
N VAL A 108 -2.26 -3.74 -10.23
CA VAL A 108 -1.56 -5.03 -10.00
C VAL A 108 -2.27 -6.16 -10.74
N VAL A 109 -3.60 -6.27 -10.61
CA VAL A 109 -4.40 -7.27 -11.33
C VAL A 109 -4.26 -7.11 -12.84
N GLY A 110 -4.32 -5.87 -13.34
CA GLY A 110 -4.15 -5.58 -14.77
C GLY A 110 -2.80 -6.05 -15.30
N VAL A 111 -1.72 -5.81 -14.55
CA VAL A 111 -0.37 -6.27 -14.93
C VAL A 111 -0.28 -7.79 -14.92
N HIS A 112 -0.86 -8.47 -13.92
CA HIS A 112 -0.89 -9.93 -13.86
C HIS A 112 -1.72 -10.53 -15.01
N TRP A 113 -2.85 -9.93 -15.35
CA TRP A 113 -3.66 -10.35 -16.49
C TRP A 113 -2.91 -10.22 -17.81
N LEU A 114 -2.20 -9.13 -18.04
CA LEU A 114 -1.34 -8.98 -19.22
C LEU A 114 -0.21 -10.01 -19.25
N GLY A 115 0.21 -10.51 -18.08
CA GLY A 115 1.17 -11.61 -17.93
C GLY A 115 0.56 -13.01 -18.11
N GLY A 116 -0.74 -13.13 -18.44
CA GLY A 116 -1.40 -14.41 -18.72
C GLY A 116 -1.97 -15.14 -17.49
N VAL A 117 -2.08 -14.48 -16.34
CA VAL A 117 -2.71 -15.07 -15.13
C VAL A 117 -4.24 -15.03 -15.26
N ALA A 118 -4.91 -16.10 -14.82
CA ALA A 118 -6.37 -16.21 -14.87
C ALA A 118 -7.06 -15.06 -14.09
N LEU A 119 -7.92 -14.30 -14.77
CA LEU A 119 -8.53 -13.10 -14.24
C LEU A 119 -9.45 -13.38 -13.03
N ALA A 120 -10.22 -14.46 -13.08
CA ALA A 120 -11.25 -14.73 -12.07
C ALA A 120 -10.66 -14.99 -10.67
N GLU A 121 -9.62 -15.80 -10.57
CA GLU A 121 -8.93 -16.04 -9.29
C GLU A 121 -8.20 -14.81 -8.79
N SER A 122 -7.55 -14.07 -9.70
CA SER A 122 -6.82 -12.85 -9.38
C SER A 122 -7.73 -11.75 -8.83
N VAL A 123 -8.93 -11.57 -9.39
CA VAL A 123 -9.89 -10.54 -8.94
C VAL A 123 -10.46 -10.85 -7.56
N TRP A 124 -10.79 -12.11 -7.28
CA TRP A 124 -11.31 -12.49 -5.96
C TRP A 124 -10.27 -12.30 -4.85
N LEU A 125 -9.05 -12.80 -5.06
CA LEU A 125 -7.96 -12.66 -4.11
C LEU A 125 -7.58 -11.19 -3.92
N ALA A 126 -7.47 -10.42 -4.99
CA ALA A 126 -7.20 -8.99 -4.92
C ALA A 126 -8.30 -8.23 -4.18
N GLY A 127 -9.57 -8.56 -4.38
CA GLY A 127 -10.67 -7.95 -3.65
C GLY A 127 -10.60 -8.17 -2.14
N MET A 128 -10.25 -9.37 -1.71
CA MET A 128 -10.04 -9.69 -0.29
C MET A 128 -8.78 -8.97 0.27
N GLU A 129 -7.70 -8.94 -0.49
CA GLU A 129 -6.45 -8.28 -0.13
C GLU A 129 -6.67 -6.77 0.08
N VAL A 130 -7.31 -6.10 -0.87
CA VAL A 130 -7.70 -4.68 -0.77
C VAL A 130 -8.60 -4.42 0.43
N GLY A 131 -9.60 -5.26 0.66
CA GLY A 131 -10.49 -5.12 1.83
C GLY A 131 -9.72 -5.11 3.15
N LEU A 132 -8.78 -6.04 3.31
CA LEU A 132 -7.93 -6.14 4.50
C LEU A 132 -6.95 -4.95 4.59
N GLU A 133 -6.35 -4.52 3.50
CA GLU A 133 -5.46 -3.35 3.46
C GLU A 133 -6.18 -2.05 3.83
N ILE A 134 -7.41 -1.86 3.38
CA ILE A 134 -8.25 -0.72 3.76
C ILE A 134 -8.48 -0.74 5.28
N VAL A 135 -8.87 -1.88 5.85
CA VAL A 135 -9.10 -2.02 7.29
C VAL A 135 -7.82 -1.70 8.07
N VAL A 136 -6.69 -2.26 7.66
CA VAL A 136 -5.39 -2.01 8.31
C VAL A 136 -5.01 -0.54 8.21
N THR A 137 -5.16 0.08 7.04
CA THR A 137 -4.86 1.50 6.84
C THR A 137 -5.74 2.38 7.71
N MET A 138 -7.03 2.05 7.83
CA MET A 138 -7.95 2.75 8.76
C MET A 138 -7.50 2.61 10.20
N LEU A 139 -7.12 1.41 10.64
CA LEU A 139 -6.64 1.18 12.01
C LEU A 139 -5.35 1.96 12.28
N LEU A 140 -4.41 2.01 11.35
CA LEU A 140 -3.19 2.81 11.45
C LEU A 140 -3.50 4.30 11.56
N CYS A 141 -4.46 4.79 10.78
CA CYS A 141 -4.93 6.18 10.86
C CYS A 141 -5.56 6.50 12.23
N ILE A 142 -6.34 5.58 12.81
CA ILE A 142 -6.97 5.73 14.13
C ILE A 142 -5.91 5.71 15.23
N TRP A 143 -5.00 4.74 15.19
CA TRP A 143 -3.94 4.58 16.18
C TRP A 143 -3.05 5.83 16.28
N LYS A 144 -2.77 6.45 15.17
CA LYS A 144 -1.96 7.66 15.14
C LYS A 144 -2.66 8.92 15.66
N ARG A 145 -3.97 8.85 15.87
CA ARG A 145 -4.76 9.94 16.45
C ARG A 145 -4.61 10.09 17.97
N LYS A 146 -4.16 9.06 18.64
CA LYS A 146 -3.88 9.08 20.09
C LYS A 146 -2.44 9.53 20.35
#